data_5df3fda1bb7ff0bdace5433b887f4fa3
#
_entry.id   5df3fda1bb7ff0bdace5433b887f4fa3
#
_cell.length_a   1.000
_cell.length_b   1.000
_cell.length_c   1.000
_cell.angle_alpha   90.00
_cell.angle_beta   90.00
_cell.angle_gamma   90.00
#
_symmetry.space_group_name_H-M   'P 1'
#
loop_
_entity.id
_entity.type
_entity.pdbx_description
1 polymer ?
#
loop_
_entity_poly.entity_id
_entity_poly.type
_entity_poly.pdbx_seq_one_letter_code
_entity_poly.pdbx_strand_id
1 'polypeptide(L)'
;WAVTLLPPLILLLIPSGEHYTPSIKIFFAISIMGIAMFCLDELDNAVAGILMMSLYAMTGLAPVEVVFSPWTTPIPWFILGTLLLVTILEDTSILKRIACKCIILAGGTYSGIVWGVTFTAAISIVIVPGTWTCLAVAALCVSIIRELGFEQSRAAGGIMMAACFGFHGASAFVYSPSGMGMFLEMSRSVAVMDTNFLDYFVKNWIFLPLPFIMAFIIARLMRPEREIDGRTCFMEQLKALGPMRSSDRKVLLVLIGLMLYLFTAQWHGGNMLWGFLVAPVALFLPGLRIGRREHFSRINFSVLFFIVACMSIGTVAARVGAGSFLTDAIVPMLGGAGERSFLTIVYFFGIIVNFLLTPLAAMSAICPLLAQISLDLGVPPMMTIFSFYMGLDQLLLPYEIGTYLIFFAFGLTCLKDFVRLCGIKMVLTSLWVMLAAIPWWHAVGF
;
A
#
# COMPACT_ATOMS: atom_id res chain seq x y z
N TRP A 1 17.12 -20.01 6.84
CA TRP A 1 18.48 -19.75 6.35
C TRP A 1 18.87 -20.58 5.11
N ALA A 2 18.52 -21.87 5.02
CA ALA A 2 18.86 -22.65 3.82
C ALA A 2 18.19 -22.08 2.57
N VAL A 3 16.92 -21.70 2.63
CA VAL A 3 16.16 -21.10 1.53
C VAL A 3 16.70 -19.70 1.19
N THR A 4 17.26 -19.00 2.16
CA THR A 4 17.81 -17.65 2.00
C THR A 4 19.20 -17.67 1.35
N LEU A 5 20.04 -18.66 1.68
CA LEU A 5 21.44 -18.71 1.23
C LEU A 5 21.67 -19.58 -0.01
N LEU A 6 20.86 -20.62 -0.20
CA LEU A 6 21.07 -21.57 -1.30
C LEU A 6 20.89 -20.92 -2.70
N PRO A 7 19.81 -20.15 -3.00
CA PRO A 7 19.66 -19.50 -4.31
C PRO A 7 20.78 -18.52 -4.65
N PRO A 8 21.22 -17.61 -3.74
CA PRO A 8 22.40 -16.78 -3.98
C PRO A 8 23.67 -17.56 -4.29
N LEU A 9 23.93 -18.64 -3.54
CA LEU A 9 25.09 -19.50 -3.77
C LEU A 9 25.05 -20.16 -5.14
N ILE A 10 23.90 -20.68 -5.56
CA ILE A 10 23.72 -21.26 -6.90
C ILE A 10 24.01 -20.20 -7.97
N LEU A 11 23.48 -18.98 -7.83
CA LEU A 11 23.76 -17.90 -8.78
C LEU A 11 25.23 -17.56 -8.88
N LEU A 12 25.95 -17.60 -7.75
CA LEU A 12 27.40 -17.37 -7.73
C LEU A 12 28.21 -18.48 -8.42
N LEU A 13 27.67 -19.66 -8.63
CA LEU A 13 28.32 -20.77 -9.35
C LEU A 13 28.08 -20.69 -10.87
N ILE A 14 27.10 -19.96 -11.35
CA ILE A 14 26.84 -19.80 -12.79
C ILE A 14 28.00 -19.03 -13.42
N PRO A 15 28.62 -19.51 -14.53
CA PRO A 15 29.71 -18.80 -15.19
C PRO A 15 29.25 -17.43 -15.71
N SER A 16 30.12 -16.43 -15.57
CA SER A 16 29.90 -15.10 -16.13
C SER A 16 30.09 -15.10 -17.65
N GLY A 17 29.33 -14.27 -18.37
CA GLY A 17 29.37 -14.10 -19.82
C GLY A 17 29.30 -12.61 -20.20
N GLU A 18 29.24 -12.32 -21.48
CA GLU A 18 29.19 -10.93 -21.99
C GLU A 18 27.97 -10.16 -21.45
N HIS A 19 26.80 -10.81 -21.39
CA HIS A 19 25.57 -10.20 -20.87
C HIS A 19 25.40 -10.41 -19.36
N TYR A 20 25.95 -11.47 -18.76
CA TYR A 20 25.88 -11.80 -17.34
C TYR A 20 27.22 -11.52 -16.67
N THR A 21 27.46 -10.22 -16.41
CA THR A 21 28.73 -9.75 -15.84
C THR A 21 28.90 -10.16 -14.36
N PRO A 22 30.15 -10.21 -13.84
CA PRO A 22 30.38 -10.48 -12.42
C PRO A 22 29.62 -9.52 -11.48
N SER A 23 29.47 -8.27 -11.86
CA SER A 23 28.74 -7.26 -11.07
C SER A 23 27.23 -7.59 -11.03
N ILE A 24 26.60 -7.94 -12.16
CA ILE A 24 25.19 -8.36 -12.24
C ILE A 24 24.99 -9.61 -11.38
N LYS A 25 25.89 -10.57 -11.46
CA LYS A 25 25.88 -11.83 -10.71
C LYS A 25 25.88 -11.58 -9.19
N ILE A 26 26.81 -10.77 -8.69
CA ILE A 26 26.92 -10.43 -7.28
C ILE A 26 25.69 -9.61 -6.83
N PHE A 27 25.22 -8.67 -7.66
CA PHE A 27 24.02 -7.91 -7.41
C PHE A 27 22.78 -8.82 -7.20
N PHE A 28 22.53 -9.76 -8.11
CA PHE A 28 21.41 -10.68 -7.95
C PHE A 28 21.57 -11.59 -6.72
N ALA A 29 22.77 -12.05 -6.41
CA ALA A 29 23.00 -12.87 -5.23
C ALA A 29 22.67 -12.11 -3.93
N ILE A 30 23.14 -10.87 -3.79
CA ILE A 30 22.84 -10.04 -2.60
C ILE A 30 21.37 -9.64 -2.57
N SER A 31 20.78 -9.25 -3.72
CA SER A 31 19.38 -8.83 -3.80
C SER A 31 18.42 -9.97 -3.43
N ILE A 32 18.63 -11.16 -3.99
CA ILE A 32 17.80 -12.33 -3.70
C ILE A 32 17.95 -12.77 -2.25
N MET A 33 19.15 -12.71 -1.69
CA MET A 33 19.37 -12.96 -0.27
C MET A 33 18.59 -11.95 0.59
N GLY A 34 18.69 -10.65 0.29
CA GLY A 34 17.97 -9.59 1.00
C GLY A 34 16.45 -9.77 0.91
N ILE A 35 15.93 -10.02 -0.29
CA ILE A 35 14.50 -10.26 -0.53
C ILE A 35 14.02 -11.51 0.23
N ALA A 36 14.80 -12.59 0.23
CA ALA A 36 14.47 -13.80 0.97
C ALA A 36 14.43 -13.54 2.48
N MET A 37 15.37 -12.77 3.04
CA MET A 37 15.35 -12.35 4.46
C MET A 37 14.09 -11.56 4.79
N PHE A 38 13.65 -10.64 3.91
CA PHE A 38 12.42 -9.87 4.09
C PHE A 38 11.15 -10.74 4.01
N CYS A 39 11.13 -11.74 3.11
CA CYS A 39 9.97 -12.60 2.91
C CYS A 39 9.81 -13.65 4.02
N LEU A 40 10.92 -14.16 4.55
CA LEU A 40 10.92 -15.24 5.54
C LEU A 40 10.98 -14.71 6.98
N ASP A 41 11.06 -13.39 7.16
CA ASP A 41 11.15 -12.72 8.47
C ASP A 41 12.26 -13.30 9.38
N GLU A 42 13.38 -13.70 8.76
CA GLU A 42 14.50 -14.33 9.46
C GLU A 42 15.29 -13.36 10.34
N LEU A 43 15.28 -12.08 9.96
CA LEU A 43 15.87 -10.95 10.68
C LEU A 43 14.86 -9.80 10.70
N ASP A 44 14.97 -8.92 11.69
CA ASP A 44 14.26 -7.64 11.63
C ASP A 44 14.54 -6.93 10.30
N ASN A 45 13.51 -6.42 9.66
CA ASN A 45 13.59 -5.83 8.33
C ASN A 45 14.61 -4.68 8.23
N ALA A 46 14.82 -3.91 9.31
CA ALA A 46 15.88 -2.89 9.33
C ALA A 46 17.27 -3.53 9.29
N VAL A 47 17.48 -4.60 10.05
CA VAL A 47 18.77 -5.31 10.12
C VAL A 47 19.10 -5.95 8.77
N ALA A 48 18.14 -6.66 8.17
CA ALA A 48 18.28 -7.24 6.85
C ALA A 48 18.57 -6.18 5.77
N GLY A 49 17.87 -5.05 5.83
CA GLY A 49 18.08 -3.91 4.93
C GLY A 49 19.47 -3.28 5.07
N ILE A 50 19.92 -3.03 6.29
CA ILE A 50 21.26 -2.50 6.56
C ILE A 50 22.35 -3.45 6.07
N LEU A 51 22.18 -4.77 6.33
CA LEU A 51 23.10 -5.79 5.85
C LEU A 51 23.20 -5.79 4.32
N MET A 52 22.07 -5.79 3.63
CA MET A 52 22.02 -5.78 2.16
C MET A 52 22.72 -4.53 1.57
N MET A 53 22.40 -3.34 2.07
CA MET A 53 23.04 -2.09 1.62
C MET A 53 24.54 -2.11 1.91
N SER A 54 24.95 -2.61 3.08
CA SER A 54 26.36 -2.74 3.43
C SER A 54 27.11 -3.67 2.47
N LEU A 55 26.50 -4.80 2.10
CA LEU A 55 27.08 -5.73 1.14
C LEU A 55 27.23 -5.12 -0.26
N TYR A 56 26.27 -4.32 -0.73
CA TYR A 56 26.42 -3.58 -1.99
C TYR A 56 27.61 -2.65 -2.00
N ALA A 57 27.82 -1.90 -0.91
CA ALA A 57 28.95 -0.99 -0.79
C ALA A 57 30.29 -1.76 -0.63
N MET A 58 30.34 -2.79 0.23
CA MET A 58 31.55 -3.58 0.51
C MET A 58 32.03 -4.40 -0.70
N THR A 59 31.12 -4.87 -1.54
CA THR A 59 31.47 -5.61 -2.77
C THR A 59 31.84 -4.70 -3.92
N GLY A 60 31.76 -3.38 -3.74
CA GLY A 60 32.11 -2.41 -4.78
C GLY A 60 31.11 -2.33 -5.93
N LEU A 61 29.89 -2.86 -5.79
CA LEU A 61 28.86 -2.79 -6.82
C LEU A 61 28.44 -1.35 -7.13
N ALA A 62 28.39 -0.52 -6.09
CA ALA A 62 28.13 0.90 -6.22
C ALA A 62 28.84 1.69 -5.11
N PRO A 63 29.21 2.97 -5.37
CA PRO A 63 29.70 3.86 -4.32
C PRO A 63 28.68 4.04 -3.19
N VAL A 64 29.15 4.35 -1.99
CA VAL A 64 28.31 4.56 -0.80
C VAL A 64 27.22 5.61 -1.07
N GLU A 65 27.56 6.68 -1.79
CA GLU A 65 26.65 7.76 -2.16
C GLU A 65 25.47 7.25 -3.01
N VAL A 66 25.69 6.26 -3.87
CA VAL A 66 24.63 5.64 -4.71
C VAL A 66 23.80 4.67 -3.89
N VAL A 67 24.43 3.83 -3.06
CA VAL A 67 23.73 2.85 -2.22
C VAL A 67 22.79 3.56 -1.24
N PHE A 68 23.24 4.65 -0.62
CA PHE A 68 22.47 5.41 0.37
C PHE A 68 21.72 6.62 -0.20
N SER A 69 21.76 6.84 -1.52
CA SER A 69 21.04 7.94 -2.18
C SER A 69 19.51 7.97 -1.87
N PRO A 70 18.81 6.85 -1.61
CA PRO A 70 17.41 6.90 -1.26
C PRO A 70 17.09 7.77 -0.03
N TRP A 71 18.02 7.94 0.93
CA TRP A 71 17.85 8.84 2.07
C TRP A 71 17.74 10.31 1.69
N THR A 72 18.25 10.71 0.54
CA THR A 72 18.17 12.08 0.01
C THR A 72 16.88 12.35 -0.75
N THR A 73 16.06 11.32 -1.01
CA THR A 73 14.75 11.47 -1.65
C THR A 73 13.69 11.91 -0.64
N PRO A 74 12.56 12.49 -1.08
CA PRO A 74 11.47 12.86 -0.18
C PRO A 74 10.74 11.68 0.49
N ILE A 75 10.83 10.45 -0.05
CA ILE A 75 10.05 9.30 0.40
C ILE A 75 10.27 8.91 1.86
N PRO A 76 11.52 8.72 2.35
CA PRO A 76 11.73 8.39 3.75
C PRO A 76 11.14 9.42 4.72
N TRP A 77 11.25 10.70 4.37
CA TRP A 77 10.72 11.81 5.15
C TRP A 77 9.20 11.87 5.15
N PHE A 78 8.60 11.61 3.98
CA PHE A 78 7.16 11.44 3.87
C PHE A 78 6.65 10.31 4.78
N ILE A 79 7.30 9.14 4.75
CA ILE A 79 6.89 7.99 5.55
C ILE A 79 7.01 8.32 7.04
N LEU A 80 8.12 8.94 7.46
CA LEU A 80 8.31 9.39 8.84
C LEU A 80 7.19 10.34 9.27
N GLY A 81 6.85 11.31 8.45
CA GLY A 81 5.77 12.26 8.73
C GLY A 81 4.41 11.58 8.81
N THR A 82 4.12 10.64 7.89
CA THR A 82 2.85 9.88 7.90
C THR A 82 2.74 9.01 9.15
N LEU A 83 3.79 8.26 9.52
CA LEU A 83 3.81 7.46 10.74
C LEU A 83 3.57 8.32 11.98
N LEU A 84 4.21 9.49 12.07
CA LEU A 84 4.02 10.43 13.16
C LEU A 84 2.57 10.96 13.21
N LEU A 85 1.99 11.29 12.05
CA LEU A 85 0.60 11.74 11.97
C LEU A 85 -0.38 10.66 12.43
N VAL A 86 -0.14 9.41 12.06
CA VAL A 86 -0.96 8.25 12.49
C VAL A 86 -0.93 8.09 14.00
N THR A 87 0.26 8.13 14.65
CA THR A 87 0.35 8.00 16.11
C THR A 87 -0.39 9.12 16.86
N ILE A 88 -0.45 10.32 16.29
CA ILE A 88 -1.25 11.43 16.86
C ILE A 88 -2.76 11.21 16.63
N LEU A 89 -3.13 10.71 15.44
CA LEU A 89 -4.53 10.45 15.09
C LEU A 89 -5.16 9.35 15.97
N GLU A 90 -4.38 8.31 16.33
CA GLU A 90 -4.81 7.24 17.24
C GLU A 90 -5.26 7.76 18.61
N ASP A 91 -4.66 8.84 19.10
CA ASP A 91 -5.04 9.46 20.38
C ASP A 91 -6.30 10.33 20.29
N THR A 92 -6.90 10.46 19.10
CA THR A 92 -8.10 11.27 18.84
C THR A 92 -9.37 10.43 18.75
N SER A 93 -10.53 11.07 18.91
CA SER A 93 -11.84 10.44 18.68
C SER A 93 -12.34 10.56 17.23
N ILE A 94 -11.55 11.09 16.29
CA ILE A 94 -11.99 11.48 14.95
C ILE A 94 -12.53 10.27 14.18
N LEU A 95 -11.76 9.19 14.07
CA LEU A 95 -12.17 7.98 13.33
C LEU A 95 -13.42 7.34 13.94
N LYS A 96 -13.50 7.25 15.29
CA LYS A 96 -14.68 6.70 15.97
C LYS A 96 -15.93 7.53 15.69
N ARG A 97 -15.82 8.87 15.67
CA ARG A 97 -16.93 9.76 15.33
C ARG A 97 -17.40 9.60 13.88
N ILE A 98 -16.46 9.47 12.94
CA ILE A 98 -16.76 9.22 11.52
C ILE A 98 -17.54 7.91 11.40
N ALA A 99 -17.04 6.83 12.00
CA ALA A 99 -17.68 5.51 11.94
C ALA A 99 -19.10 5.52 12.51
N CYS A 100 -19.30 6.07 13.71
CA CYS A 100 -20.64 6.16 14.29
C CYS A 100 -21.59 6.94 13.37
N LYS A 101 -21.16 8.07 12.80
CA LYS A 101 -22.00 8.84 11.88
C LYS A 101 -22.31 8.07 10.60
N CYS A 102 -21.33 7.42 9.99
CA CYS A 102 -21.53 6.61 8.77
C CYS A 102 -22.52 5.47 9.00
N ILE A 103 -22.40 4.74 10.13
CA ILE A 103 -23.27 3.64 10.49
C ILE A 103 -24.69 4.13 10.79
N ILE A 104 -24.86 5.24 11.51
CA ILE A 104 -26.16 5.84 11.81
C ILE A 104 -26.85 6.27 10.51
N LEU A 105 -26.13 6.93 9.60
CA LEU A 105 -26.65 7.35 8.29
C LEU A 105 -27.04 6.16 7.41
N ALA A 106 -26.30 5.06 7.50
CA ALA A 106 -26.61 3.83 6.77
C ALA A 106 -27.73 2.98 7.42
N GLY A 107 -28.36 3.45 8.50
CA GLY A 107 -29.55 2.85 9.10
C GLY A 107 -29.32 1.86 10.24
N GLY A 108 -28.06 1.54 10.61
CA GLY A 108 -27.70 0.71 11.77
C GLY A 108 -28.02 -0.79 11.68
N THR A 109 -28.59 -1.27 10.58
CA THR A 109 -28.74 -2.70 10.28
C THR A 109 -27.39 -3.32 9.98
N TYR A 110 -27.27 -4.65 9.93
CA TYR A 110 -26.01 -5.30 9.54
C TYR A 110 -25.47 -4.78 8.20
N SER A 111 -26.32 -4.67 7.20
CA SER A 111 -25.94 -4.06 5.92
C SER A 111 -25.48 -2.61 6.10
N GLY A 112 -26.17 -1.83 6.90
CA GLY A 112 -25.80 -0.46 7.24
C GLY A 112 -24.44 -0.37 7.97
N ILE A 113 -24.14 -1.32 8.85
CA ILE A 113 -22.82 -1.40 9.51
C ILE A 113 -21.72 -1.74 8.50
N VAL A 114 -21.93 -2.72 7.63
CA VAL A 114 -20.99 -3.10 6.57
C VAL A 114 -20.69 -1.90 5.67
N TRP A 115 -21.72 -1.18 5.21
CA TRP A 115 -21.54 0.05 4.42
C TRP A 115 -20.84 1.15 5.23
N GLY A 116 -21.25 1.35 6.48
CA GLY A 116 -20.69 2.38 7.36
C GLY A 116 -19.20 2.19 7.62
N VAL A 117 -18.75 0.94 7.89
CA VAL A 117 -17.33 0.65 8.09
C VAL A 117 -16.54 0.73 6.78
N THR A 118 -17.12 0.32 5.64
CA THR A 118 -16.49 0.47 4.32
C THR A 118 -16.25 1.94 3.99
N PHE A 119 -17.25 2.81 4.16
CA PHE A 119 -17.11 4.25 3.98
C PHE A 119 -16.10 4.86 4.95
N THR A 120 -16.14 4.46 6.23
CA THR A 120 -15.17 4.94 7.23
C THR A 120 -13.74 4.58 6.85
N ALA A 121 -13.54 3.34 6.42
CA ALA A 121 -12.23 2.86 5.98
C ALA A 121 -11.74 3.60 4.73
N ALA A 122 -12.61 3.80 3.74
CA ALA A 122 -12.28 4.57 2.53
C ALA A 122 -11.98 6.04 2.86
N ILE A 123 -12.77 6.67 3.72
CA ILE A 123 -12.54 8.06 4.17
C ILE A 123 -11.22 8.17 4.96
N SER A 124 -10.87 7.16 5.77
CA SER A 124 -9.64 7.21 6.56
C SER A 124 -8.38 7.32 5.68
N ILE A 125 -8.37 6.66 4.53
CA ILE A 125 -7.26 6.74 3.56
C ILE A 125 -7.24 8.10 2.83
N VAL A 126 -8.41 8.72 2.63
CA VAL A 126 -8.48 10.09 2.09
C VAL A 126 -7.91 11.09 3.09
N ILE A 127 -8.27 10.96 4.37
CA ILE A 127 -7.83 11.89 5.43
C ILE A 127 -6.33 11.74 5.73
N VAL A 128 -5.84 10.51 5.78
CA VAL A 128 -4.41 10.19 6.00
C VAL A 128 -4.00 9.12 4.98
N PRO A 129 -3.61 9.55 3.77
CA PRO A 129 -3.20 8.63 2.71
C PRO A 129 -1.94 7.85 3.10
N GLY A 130 -2.13 6.64 3.58
CA GLY A 130 -1.04 5.74 3.98
C GLY A 130 -1.58 4.43 4.52
N THR A 131 -0.82 3.36 4.33
CA THR A 131 -1.21 2.00 4.74
C THR A 131 -1.27 1.82 6.26
N TRP A 132 -0.67 2.72 7.02
CA TRP A 132 -0.51 2.60 8.48
C TRP A 132 -1.78 2.86 9.29
N THR A 133 -2.76 3.60 8.73
CA THR A 133 -4.06 3.82 9.38
C THR A 133 -4.93 2.56 9.43
N CYS A 134 -4.56 1.48 8.74
CA CYS A 134 -5.29 0.22 8.74
C CYS A 134 -5.46 -0.38 10.15
N LEU A 135 -4.45 -0.26 11.00
CA LEU A 135 -4.51 -0.77 12.38
C LEU A 135 -5.60 -0.05 13.20
N ALA A 136 -5.66 1.27 13.10
CA ALA A 136 -6.68 2.08 13.79
C ALA A 136 -8.10 1.73 13.29
N VAL A 137 -8.27 1.51 11.98
CA VAL A 137 -9.53 1.08 11.39
C VAL A 137 -9.90 -0.33 11.84
N ALA A 138 -8.95 -1.27 11.86
CA ALA A 138 -9.19 -2.63 12.32
C ALA A 138 -9.58 -2.65 13.81
N ALA A 139 -8.86 -1.93 14.67
CA ALA A 139 -9.19 -1.81 16.10
C ALA A 139 -10.57 -1.19 16.33
N LEU A 140 -10.96 -0.20 15.52
CA LEU A 140 -12.30 0.37 15.53
C LEU A 140 -13.37 -0.69 15.20
N CYS A 141 -13.15 -1.51 14.16
CA CYS A 141 -14.07 -2.59 13.80
C CYS A 141 -14.19 -3.62 14.93
N VAL A 142 -13.10 -3.97 15.60
CA VAL A 142 -13.11 -4.85 16.79
C VAL A 142 -13.99 -4.26 17.89
N SER A 143 -13.85 -2.95 18.18
CA SER A 143 -14.69 -2.26 19.16
C SER A 143 -16.18 -2.35 18.77
N ILE A 144 -16.52 -2.10 17.51
CA ILE A 144 -17.88 -2.19 16.98
C ILE A 144 -18.45 -3.63 17.14
N ILE A 145 -17.67 -4.64 16.80
CA ILE A 145 -18.08 -6.05 16.87
C ILE A 145 -18.33 -6.45 18.32
N ARG A 146 -17.47 -6.06 19.26
CA ARG A 146 -17.63 -6.33 20.71
C ARG A 146 -18.87 -5.67 21.28
N GLU A 147 -19.08 -4.41 20.96
CA GLU A 147 -20.24 -3.67 21.44
C GLU A 147 -21.57 -4.26 20.92
N LEU A 148 -21.57 -4.91 19.75
CA LEU A 148 -22.72 -5.60 19.18
C LEU A 148 -22.85 -7.05 19.63
N GLY A 149 -21.87 -7.62 20.31
CA GLY A 149 -21.87 -9.01 20.75
C GLY A 149 -21.78 -10.05 19.64
N PHE A 150 -21.03 -9.75 18.55
CA PHE A 150 -20.88 -10.62 17.37
C PHE A 150 -19.57 -11.36 17.26
N GLU A 151 -18.73 -11.36 18.28
CA GLU A 151 -17.34 -11.86 18.24
C GLU A 151 -17.20 -13.28 17.67
N GLN A 152 -18.19 -14.15 17.88
CA GLN A 152 -18.16 -15.54 17.42
C GLN A 152 -19.00 -15.82 16.16
N SER A 153 -19.43 -14.78 15.46
CA SER A 153 -20.30 -14.92 14.30
C SER A 153 -19.57 -14.65 12.98
N ARG A 154 -20.04 -15.25 11.89
CA ARG A 154 -19.57 -14.90 10.54
C ARG A 154 -19.76 -13.42 10.20
N ALA A 155 -20.73 -12.76 10.84
CA ALA A 155 -20.97 -11.33 10.69
C ALA A 155 -19.77 -10.48 11.15
N ALA A 156 -19.04 -10.90 12.20
CA ALA A 156 -17.80 -10.25 12.63
C ALA A 156 -16.74 -10.26 11.52
N GLY A 157 -16.51 -11.44 10.93
CA GLY A 157 -15.62 -11.57 9.78
C GLY A 157 -16.03 -10.67 8.60
N GLY A 158 -17.36 -10.57 8.35
CA GLY A 158 -17.90 -9.68 7.33
C GLY A 158 -17.59 -8.21 7.59
N ILE A 159 -17.76 -7.72 8.82
CA ILE A 159 -17.41 -6.33 9.20
C ILE A 159 -15.92 -6.06 9.04
N MET A 160 -15.07 -6.98 9.49
CA MET A 160 -13.61 -6.85 9.34
C MET A 160 -13.19 -6.80 7.87
N MET A 161 -13.71 -7.71 7.04
CA MET A 161 -13.38 -7.76 5.61
C MET A 161 -13.97 -6.57 4.83
N ALA A 162 -15.13 -6.07 5.20
CA ALA A 162 -15.71 -4.87 4.59
C ALA A 162 -14.85 -3.62 4.83
N ALA A 163 -14.34 -3.46 6.06
CA ALA A 163 -13.41 -2.40 6.37
C ALA A 163 -12.07 -2.58 5.64
N CYS A 164 -11.54 -3.81 5.58
CA CYS A 164 -10.32 -4.14 4.86
C CYS A 164 -10.43 -3.79 3.37
N PHE A 165 -11.49 -4.22 2.69
CA PHE A 165 -11.71 -3.90 1.28
C PHE A 165 -12.05 -2.44 1.04
N GLY A 166 -12.73 -1.76 1.98
CA GLY A 166 -12.95 -0.32 1.93
C GLY A 166 -11.65 0.46 1.99
N PHE A 167 -10.75 0.05 2.88
CA PHE A 167 -9.43 0.65 3.05
C PHE A 167 -8.54 0.43 1.82
N HIS A 168 -8.35 -0.84 1.44
CA HIS A 168 -7.51 -1.20 0.29
C HIS A 168 -8.09 -0.72 -1.04
N GLY A 169 -9.39 -0.90 -1.25
CA GLY A 169 -10.02 -0.48 -2.49
C GLY A 169 -9.95 1.03 -2.73
N ALA A 170 -9.92 1.82 -1.66
CA ALA A 170 -9.77 3.27 -1.79
C ALA A 170 -8.35 3.66 -2.24
N SER A 171 -7.31 2.90 -1.93
CA SER A 171 -5.94 3.16 -2.39
C SER A 171 -5.77 3.02 -3.91
N ALA A 172 -6.70 2.35 -4.60
CA ALA A 172 -6.68 2.26 -6.04
C ALA A 172 -7.01 3.60 -6.75
N PHE A 173 -7.82 4.47 -6.12
CA PHE A 173 -8.22 5.76 -6.70
C PHE A 173 -7.83 6.98 -5.85
N VAL A 174 -7.37 6.78 -4.63
CA VAL A 174 -6.78 7.83 -3.79
C VAL A 174 -5.28 7.68 -3.80
N TYR A 175 -4.56 8.70 -4.28
CA TYR A 175 -3.10 8.65 -4.30
C TYR A 175 -2.55 8.48 -2.89
N SER A 176 -1.83 7.38 -2.70
CA SER A 176 -1.12 7.10 -1.47
C SER A 176 0.38 7.07 -1.77
N PRO A 177 1.15 7.99 -1.19
CA PRO A 177 2.60 7.96 -1.36
C PRO A 177 3.25 6.68 -0.84
N SER A 178 2.70 6.06 0.20
CA SER A 178 3.16 4.75 0.71
C SER A 178 2.61 3.54 -0.06
N GLY A 179 1.69 3.77 -0.99
CA GLY A 179 1.20 2.79 -1.96
C GLY A 179 1.82 3.07 -3.33
N MET A 180 1.01 3.57 -4.27
CA MET A 180 1.44 3.84 -5.65
C MET A 180 2.66 4.76 -5.74
N GLY A 181 2.79 5.73 -4.84
CA GLY A 181 3.96 6.62 -4.82
C GLY A 181 5.28 5.89 -4.70
N MET A 182 5.34 4.80 -3.92
CA MET A 182 6.54 3.96 -3.85
C MET A 182 6.83 3.24 -5.16
N PHE A 183 5.83 2.71 -5.84
CA PHE A 183 6.00 2.05 -7.13
C PHE A 183 6.59 3.00 -8.17
N LEU A 184 6.10 4.24 -8.22
CA LEU A 184 6.62 5.26 -9.11
C LEU A 184 8.06 5.65 -8.76
N GLU A 185 8.37 5.81 -7.48
CA GLU A 185 9.71 6.17 -7.01
C GLU A 185 10.73 5.05 -7.24
N MET A 186 10.35 3.77 -7.06
CA MET A 186 11.24 2.64 -7.40
C MET A 186 11.61 2.61 -8.89
N SER A 187 10.72 3.08 -9.74
CA SER A 187 10.95 3.15 -11.20
C SER A 187 11.67 4.43 -11.64
N ARG A 188 11.87 5.40 -10.75
CA ARG A 188 12.38 6.75 -11.08
C ARG A 188 13.76 6.76 -11.72
N SER A 189 14.60 5.75 -11.41
CA SER A 189 15.91 5.58 -12.04
C SER A 189 15.83 5.29 -13.55
N VAL A 190 14.68 4.84 -14.04
CA VAL A 190 14.44 4.46 -15.43
C VAL A 190 13.47 5.44 -16.09
N ALA A 191 12.37 5.76 -15.44
CA ALA A 191 11.35 6.66 -15.95
C ALA A 191 10.84 7.59 -14.86
N VAL A 192 10.84 8.89 -15.13
CA VAL A 192 10.23 9.88 -14.23
C VAL A 192 8.73 9.91 -14.52
N MET A 193 7.93 9.49 -13.56
CA MET A 193 6.48 9.41 -13.64
C MET A 193 5.87 10.30 -12.57
N ASP A 194 5.61 11.55 -12.91
CA ASP A 194 5.02 12.51 -11.99
C ASP A 194 3.49 12.46 -12.08
N THR A 195 2.85 12.42 -10.94
CA THR A 195 1.40 12.54 -10.79
C THR A 195 1.07 13.37 -9.57
N ASN A 196 -0.07 14.04 -9.59
CA ASN A 196 -0.60 14.75 -8.44
C ASN A 196 -1.87 14.06 -7.92
N PHE A 197 -2.34 14.47 -6.74
CA PHE A 197 -3.48 13.85 -6.06
C PHE A 197 -4.75 13.87 -6.92
N LEU A 198 -5.02 14.97 -7.60
CA LEU A 198 -6.22 15.13 -8.42
C LEU A 198 -6.10 14.38 -9.76
N ASP A 199 -4.94 14.46 -10.41
CA ASP A 199 -4.66 13.72 -11.66
C ASP A 199 -4.80 12.22 -11.45
N TYR A 200 -4.22 11.70 -10.35
CA TYR A 200 -4.36 10.31 -9.97
C TYR A 200 -5.84 9.92 -9.77
N PHE A 201 -6.61 10.73 -9.05
CA PHE A 201 -8.02 10.48 -8.82
C PHE A 201 -8.81 10.46 -10.14
N VAL A 202 -8.60 11.45 -11.01
CA VAL A 202 -9.29 11.54 -12.32
C VAL A 202 -8.97 10.33 -13.20
N LYS A 203 -7.72 9.86 -13.20
CA LYS A 203 -7.31 8.68 -13.97
C LYS A 203 -7.85 7.37 -13.41
N ASN A 204 -8.15 7.30 -12.10
CA ASN A 204 -8.44 6.04 -11.41
C ASN A 204 -9.81 5.99 -10.71
N TRP A 205 -10.65 7.02 -10.85
CA TRP A 205 -12.00 7.02 -10.26
C TRP A 205 -12.84 5.80 -10.70
N ILE A 206 -12.48 5.18 -11.82
CA ILE A 206 -13.12 3.97 -12.33
C ILE A 206 -13.09 2.80 -11.33
N PHE A 207 -12.15 2.78 -10.39
CA PHE A 207 -12.04 1.78 -9.32
C PHE A 207 -12.96 2.08 -8.12
N LEU A 208 -13.53 3.28 -8.04
CA LEU A 208 -14.38 3.69 -6.91
C LEU A 208 -15.55 2.72 -6.64
N PRO A 209 -16.22 2.11 -7.63
CA PRO A 209 -17.31 1.18 -7.36
C PRO A 209 -16.88 -0.13 -6.67
N LEU A 210 -15.64 -0.59 -6.88
CA LEU A 210 -15.20 -1.92 -6.44
C LEU A 210 -15.35 -2.19 -4.94
N PRO A 211 -14.85 -1.33 -4.01
CA PRO A 211 -15.02 -1.57 -2.59
C PRO A 211 -16.49 -1.60 -2.16
N PHE A 212 -17.35 -0.84 -2.84
CA PHE A 212 -18.78 -0.80 -2.55
C PHE A 212 -19.52 -2.01 -3.09
N ILE A 213 -19.13 -2.54 -4.25
CA ILE A 213 -19.62 -3.82 -4.77
C ILE A 213 -19.24 -4.95 -3.81
N MET A 214 -18.00 -4.95 -3.28
CA MET A 214 -17.58 -5.92 -2.27
C MET A 214 -18.36 -5.77 -0.97
N ALA A 215 -18.64 -4.55 -0.51
CA ALA A 215 -19.50 -4.32 0.66
C ALA A 215 -20.92 -4.89 0.46
N PHE A 216 -21.49 -4.70 -0.74
CA PHE A 216 -22.78 -5.30 -1.08
C PHE A 216 -22.75 -6.84 -1.05
N ILE A 217 -21.70 -7.44 -1.62
CA ILE A 217 -21.51 -8.90 -1.62
C ILE A 217 -21.39 -9.42 -0.18
N ILE A 218 -20.56 -8.77 0.65
CA ILE A 218 -20.37 -9.13 2.06
C ILE A 218 -21.68 -9.02 2.84
N ALA A 219 -22.42 -7.93 2.68
CA ALA A 219 -23.70 -7.72 3.35
C ALA A 219 -24.73 -8.83 3.04
N ARG A 220 -24.62 -9.48 1.86
CA ARG A 220 -25.47 -10.61 1.46
C ARG A 220 -24.93 -11.96 1.94
N LEU A 221 -23.62 -12.21 1.78
CA LEU A 221 -23.00 -13.51 2.05
C LEU A 221 -22.72 -13.78 3.53
N MET A 222 -22.49 -12.71 4.32
CA MET A 222 -22.07 -12.80 5.73
C MET A 222 -23.16 -12.31 6.68
N ARG A 223 -24.41 -12.28 6.23
CA ARG A 223 -25.55 -11.82 7.02
C ARG A 223 -25.71 -12.68 8.27
N PRO A 224 -25.85 -12.08 9.48
CA PRO A 224 -26.14 -12.80 10.71
C PRO A 224 -27.59 -13.36 10.73
N GLU A 225 -27.79 -14.42 11.48
CA GLU A 225 -29.13 -14.99 11.69
C GLU A 225 -30.03 -14.07 12.53
N ARG A 226 -29.43 -13.30 13.43
CA ARG A 226 -30.13 -12.35 14.30
C ARG A 226 -30.18 -10.97 13.66
N GLU A 227 -31.33 -10.34 13.66
CA GLU A 227 -31.44 -8.92 13.26
C GLU A 227 -30.73 -8.00 14.26
N ILE A 228 -30.14 -6.94 13.75
CA ILE A 228 -29.36 -5.96 14.50
C ILE A 228 -30.05 -4.63 14.41
N ASP A 229 -30.31 -4.02 15.54
CA ASP A 229 -30.57 -2.57 15.65
C ASP A 229 -29.34 -1.88 16.28
N GLY A 230 -28.33 -1.64 15.45
CA GLY A 230 -27.13 -0.93 15.88
C GLY A 230 -27.35 0.59 15.95
N ARG A 231 -28.41 1.13 15.35
CA ARG A 231 -28.60 2.58 15.26
C ARG A 231 -28.65 3.24 16.63
N THR A 232 -29.43 2.67 17.54
CA THR A 232 -29.57 3.18 18.92
C THR A 232 -28.23 3.11 19.65
N CYS A 233 -27.51 1.98 19.57
CA CYS A 233 -26.20 1.79 20.17
C CYS A 233 -25.18 2.84 19.68
N PHE A 234 -25.08 3.07 18.37
CA PHE A 234 -24.13 4.05 17.83
C PHE A 234 -24.55 5.50 18.10
N MET A 235 -25.83 5.80 18.23
CA MET A 235 -26.29 7.11 18.70
C MET A 235 -25.89 7.36 20.16
N GLU A 236 -26.02 6.37 21.03
CA GLU A 236 -25.59 6.46 22.43
C GLU A 236 -24.07 6.62 22.54
N GLN A 237 -23.29 5.88 21.76
CA GLN A 237 -21.84 6.05 21.69
C GLN A 237 -21.43 7.44 21.22
N LEU A 238 -22.07 7.95 20.17
CA LEU A 238 -21.79 9.28 19.68
C LEU A 238 -22.13 10.35 20.74
N LYS A 239 -23.21 10.17 21.51
CA LYS A 239 -23.55 11.01 22.66
C LYS A 239 -22.53 10.87 23.78
N ALA A 240 -22.09 9.64 24.12
CA ALA A 240 -21.08 9.36 25.15
C ALA A 240 -19.71 9.99 24.82
N LEU A 241 -19.35 10.11 23.54
CA LEU A 241 -18.16 10.84 23.11
C LEU A 241 -18.24 12.35 23.41
N GLY A 242 -19.45 12.87 23.68
CA GLY A 242 -19.68 14.30 23.98
C GLY A 242 -19.24 15.23 22.84
N PRO A 243 -19.04 16.53 23.13
CA PRO A 243 -18.53 17.48 22.16
C PRO A 243 -17.09 17.14 21.76
N MET A 244 -16.68 17.53 20.55
CA MET A 244 -15.33 17.31 20.05
C MET A 244 -14.32 18.06 20.95
N ARG A 245 -13.30 17.34 21.44
CA ARG A 245 -12.24 17.93 22.26
C ARG A 245 -11.50 19.03 21.49
N SER A 246 -10.93 19.99 22.20
CA SER A 246 -10.12 21.05 21.57
C SER A 246 -8.93 20.46 20.78
N SER A 247 -8.30 19.39 21.32
CA SER A 247 -7.25 18.65 20.64
C SER A 247 -7.72 18.07 19.30
N ASP A 248 -8.87 17.39 19.30
CA ASP A 248 -9.40 16.75 18.08
C ASP A 248 -9.74 17.78 17.00
N ARG A 249 -10.28 18.96 17.40
CA ARG A 249 -10.56 20.07 16.46
C ARG A 249 -9.28 20.60 15.82
N LYS A 250 -8.20 20.74 16.59
CA LYS A 250 -6.91 21.23 16.10
C LYS A 250 -6.28 20.21 15.13
N VAL A 251 -6.32 18.89 15.46
CA VAL A 251 -5.89 17.84 14.55
C VAL A 251 -6.71 17.88 13.27
N LEU A 252 -8.04 17.98 13.36
CA LEU A 252 -8.92 18.07 12.20
C LEU A 252 -8.60 19.29 11.32
N LEU A 253 -8.31 20.45 11.90
CA LEU A 253 -7.89 21.63 11.15
C LEU A 253 -6.59 21.40 10.38
N VAL A 254 -5.61 20.75 11.01
CA VAL A 254 -4.35 20.42 10.33
C VAL A 254 -4.60 19.41 9.20
N LEU A 255 -5.45 18.41 9.40
CA LEU A 255 -5.84 17.46 8.36
C LEU A 255 -6.55 18.12 7.19
N ILE A 256 -7.47 19.06 7.47
CA ILE A 256 -8.12 19.87 6.42
C ILE A 256 -7.08 20.71 5.68
N GLY A 257 -6.15 21.33 6.39
CA GLY A 257 -5.03 22.07 5.78
C GLY A 257 -4.16 21.19 4.89
N LEU A 258 -3.86 19.98 5.33
CA LEU A 258 -3.15 18.98 4.51
C LEU A 258 -3.95 18.62 3.25
N MET A 259 -5.24 18.36 3.38
CA MET A 259 -6.09 18.06 2.21
C MET A 259 -6.13 19.23 1.23
N LEU A 260 -6.29 20.46 1.72
CA LEU A 260 -6.25 21.64 0.88
C LEU A 260 -4.91 21.77 0.15
N TYR A 261 -3.79 21.54 0.85
CA TYR A 261 -2.46 21.53 0.24
C TYR A 261 -2.36 20.48 -0.90
N LEU A 262 -2.86 19.25 -0.66
CA LEU A 262 -2.83 18.18 -1.67
C LEU A 262 -3.70 18.48 -2.89
N PHE A 263 -4.92 19.00 -2.68
CA PHE A 263 -5.82 19.37 -3.79
C PHE A 263 -5.33 20.59 -4.58
N THR A 264 -4.60 21.48 -3.95
CA THR A 264 -4.05 22.68 -4.60
C THR A 264 -2.65 22.49 -5.17
N ALA A 265 -2.07 21.29 -5.07
CA ALA A 265 -0.72 20.99 -5.50
C ALA A 265 -0.45 21.39 -6.97
N GLN A 266 -1.43 21.25 -7.85
CA GLN A 266 -1.33 21.66 -9.24
C GLN A 266 -1.15 23.18 -9.44
N TRP A 267 -1.57 24.02 -8.49
CA TRP A 267 -1.48 25.48 -8.60
C TRP A 267 -0.22 26.05 -7.97
N HIS A 268 0.29 25.43 -6.90
CA HIS A 268 1.48 25.93 -6.22
C HIS A 268 2.77 25.16 -6.59
N GLY A 269 2.66 24.08 -7.39
CA GLY A 269 3.81 23.29 -7.86
C GLY A 269 4.65 22.62 -6.76
N GLY A 270 4.20 22.65 -5.51
CA GLY A 270 4.90 22.05 -4.37
C GLY A 270 4.79 20.53 -4.39
N ASN A 271 5.87 19.85 -4.01
CA ASN A 271 5.84 18.41 -3.86
C ASN A 271 4.86 18.01 -2.74
N MET A 272 3.89 17.18 -3.07
CA MET A 272 2.86 16.70 -2.14
C MET A 272 3.43 16.06 -0.87
N LEU A 273 4.61 15.44 -0.97
CA LEU A 273 5.24 14.73 0.13
C LEU A 273 5.60 15.66 1.30
N TRP A 274 5.91 16.93 1.03
CA TRP A 274 6.19 17.92 2.08
C TRP A 274 4.98 18.22 2.95
N GLY A 275 3.77 18.15 2.42
CA GLY A 275 2.55 18.31 3.21
C GLY A 275 2.47 17.29 4.35
N PHE A 276 2.83 16.04 4.08
CA PHE A 276 2.84 14.97 5.09
C PHE A 276 3.94 15.11 6.14
N LEU A 277 5.02 15.80 5.85
CA LEU A 277 6.05 16.11 6.83
C LEU A 277 5.67 17.34 7.68
N VAL A 278 5.17 18.38 7.02
CA VAL A 278 4.82 19.65 7.69
C VAL A 278 3.59 19.50 8.58
N ALA A 279 2.56 18.78 8.15
CA ALA A 279 1.32 18.62 8.91
C ALA A 279 1.53 18.03 10.32
N PRO A 280 2.19 16.89 10.52
CA PRO A 280 2.44 16.39 11.87
C PRO A 280 3.38 17.30 12.68
N VAL A 281 4.41 17.91 12.05
CA VAL A 281 5.31 18.84 12.73
C VAL A 281 4.55 20.06 13.24
N ALA A 282 3.58 20.58 12.49
CA ALA A 282 2.73 21.69 12.92
C ALA A 282 2.01 21.39 14.24
N LEU A 283 1.63 20.14 14.50
CA LEU A 283 0.96 19.73 15.75
C LEU A 283 1.87 19.84 16.99
N PHE A 284 3.19 19.93 16.82
CA PHE A 284 4.14 20.18 17.93
C PHE A 284 4.37 21.66 18.20
N LEU A 285 3.99 22.55 17.28
CA LEU A 285 4.26 23.99 17.42
C LEU A 285 3.53 24.60 18.63
N PRO A 286 4.06 25.72 19.23
CA PRO A 286 3.53 26.37 20.44
C PRO A 286 2.08 26.79 20.33
N GLY A 287 1.40 26.95 19.33
CA GLY A 287 -0.04 27.26 19.21
C GLY A 287 -0.95 26.05 19.33
N LEU A 288 -0.47 24.87 18.85
CA LEU A 288 -1.24 23.64 18.83
C LEU A 288 -0.93 22.74 20.02
N ARG A 289 0.33 22.45 20.27
CA ARG A 289 0.86 21.65 21.41
C ARG A 289 0.13 20.31 21.62
N ILE A 290 -0.15 19.57 20.54
CA ILE A 290 -0.80 18.27 20.59
C ILE A 290 0.25 17.16 20.50
N GLY A 291 1.23 17.34 19.59
CA GLY A 291 2.35 16.44 19.45
C GLY A 291 3.17 16.36 20.75
N ARG A 292 3.52 15.13 21.15
CA ARG A 292 4.32 14.83 22.34
C ARG A 292 5.50 13.95 21.94
N ARG A 293 6.55 13.93 22.76
CA ARG A 293 7.71 13.05 22.54
C ARG A 293 7.30 11.58 22.44
N GLU A 294 6.27 11.17 23.16
CA GLU A 294 5.72 9.81 23.16
C GLU A 294 5.22 9.38 21.77
N HIS A 295 4.62 10.30 20.99
CA HIS A 295 4.20 9.97 19.62
C HIS A 295 5.40 9.61 18.73
N PHE A 296 6.51 10.33 18.89
CA PHE A 296 7.72 10.04 18.14
C PHE A 296 8.36 8.72 18.55
N SER A 297 8.34 8.36 19.83
CA SER A 297 8.88 7.08 20.30
C SER A 297 8.03 5.85 19.92
N ARG A 298 6.77 6.04 19.53
CA ARG A 298 5.90 4.97 19.01
C ARG A 298 6.08 4.68 17.53
N ILE A 299 6.90 5.45 16.82
CA ILE A 299 7.16 5.24 15.40
C ILE A 299 7.96 3.96 15.20
N ASN A 300 7.51 3.10 14.29
CA ASN A 300 8.26 1.94 13.86
C ASN A 300 9.33 2.33 12.83
N PHE A 301 10.54 2.63 13.30
CA PHE A 301 11.67 2.98 12.46
C PHE A 301 12.16 1.83 11.57
N SER A 302 11.91 0.55 11.95
CA SER A 302 12.29 -0.61 11.14
C SER A 302 11.71 -0.53 9.72
N VAL A 303 10.47 -0.08 9.61
CA VAL A 303 9.81 0.14 8.31
C VAL A 303 10.54 1.17 7.45
N LEU A 304 11.05 2.23 8.06
CA LEU A 304 11.77 3.28 7.33
C LEU A 304 13.07 2.76 6.71
N PHE A 305 13.88 2.04 7.51
CA PHE A 305 15.10 1.41 7.03
C PHE A 305 14.83 0.37 5.95
N PHE A 306 13.80 -0.45 6.13
CA PHE A 306 13.36 -1.44 5.14
C PHE A 306 13.07 -0.80 3.78
N ILE A 307 12.28 0.27 3.76
CA ILE A 307 11.90 0.94 2.51
C ILE A 307 13.12 1.54 1.81
N VAL A 308 14.01 2.18 2.55
CA VAL A 308 15.26 2.72 1.99
C VAL A 308 16.11 1.61 1.40
N ALA A 309 16.22 0.47 2.07
CA ALA A 309 16.94 -0.69 1.55
C ALA A 309 16.32 -1.23 0.24
N CYS A 310 14.99 -1.31 0.18
CA CYS A 310 14.28 -1.68 -1.05
C CYS A 310 14.56 -0.69 -2.20
N MET A 311 14.53 0.62 -1.94
CA MET A 311 14.89 1.64 -2.94
C MET A 311 16.35 1.51 -3.41
N SER A 312 17.25 1.11 -2.52
CA SER A 312 18.65 0.88 -2.84
C SER A 312 18.85 -0.25 -3.87
N ILE A 313 17.97 -1.27 -3.87
CA ILE A 313 18.00 -2.32 -4.91
C ILE A 313 17.88 -1.67 -6.30
N GLY A 314 16.92 -0.75 -6.48
CA GLY A 314 16.69 -0.07 -7.76
C GLY A 314 17.88 0.79 -8.20
N THR A 315 18.47 1.58 -7.28
CA THR A 315 19.61 2.46 -7.60
C THR A 315 20.87 1.66 -7.96
N VAL A 316 21.11 0.55 -7.26
CA VAL A 316 22.26 -0.34 -7.55
C VAL A 316 22.00 -1.15 -8.83
N ALA A 317 20.77 -1.65 -9.06
CA ALA A 317 20.37 -2.33 -10.30
C ALA A 317 20.66 -1.48 -11.55
N ALA A 318 20.24 -0.21 -11.51
CA ALA A 318 20.50 0.74 -12.59
C ALA A 318 22.01 0.95 -12.80
N ARG A 319 22.80 0.99 -11.74
CA ARG A 319 24.28 1.18 -11.81
C ARG A 319 24.99 -0.02 -12.43
N VAL A 320 24.58 -1.24 -12.12
CA VAL A 320 25.23 -2.48 -12.63
C VAL A 320 24.69 -2.94 -13.98
N GLY A 321 23.63 -2.32 -14.51
CA GLY A 321 22.98 -2.73 -15.76
C GLY A 321 22.10 -3.96 -15.64
N ALA A 322 21.62 -4.29 -14.44
CA ALA A 322 20.76 -5.47 -14.23
C ALA A 322 19.40 -5.35 -14.95
N GLY A 323 18.89 -4.11 -15.09
CA GLY A 323 17.65 -3.84 -15.80
C GLY A 323 17.74 -4.22 -17.29
N SER A 324 18.75 -3.74 -18.00
CA SER A 324 18.96 -4.04 -19.42
C SER A 324 19.18 -5.55 -19.66
N PHE A 325 19.94 -6.21 -18.80
CA PHE A 325 20.13 -7.67 -18.88
C PHE A 325 18.80 -8.43 -18.86
N LEU A 326 17.89 -8.07 -17.94
CA LEU A 326 16.58 -8.72 -17.83
C LEU A 326 15.66 -8.32 -19.00
N THR A 327 15.74 -7.09 -19.47
CA THR A 327 14.96 -6.60 -20.61
C THR A 327 15.32 -7.35 -21.88
N ASP A 328 16.61 -7.51 -22.17
CA ASP A 328 17.12 -8.24 -23.34
C ASP A 328 16.63 -9.72 -23.37
N ALA A 329 16.42 -10.31 -22.17
CA ALA A 329 15.88 -11.66 -22.06
C ALA A 329 14.35 -11.73 -22.23
N ILE A 330 13.61 -10.72 -21.81
CA ILE A 330 12.14 -10.74 -21.68
C ILE A 330 11.45 -10.13 -22.92
N VAL A 331 11.96 -9.01 -23.45
CA VAL A 331 11.34 -8.30 -24.60
C VAL A 331 11.14 -9.19 -25.82
N PRO A 332 12.08 -10.06 -26.23
CA PRO A 332 11.85 -10.96 -27.36
C PRO A 332 10.68 -11.95 -27.14
N MET A 333 10.40 -12.30 -25.89
CA MET A 333 9.28 -13.20 -25.55
C MET A 333 7.93 -12.49 -25.61
N LEU A 334 7.92 -11.15 -25.45
CA LEU A 334 6.73 -10.29 -25.50
C LEU A 334 6.55 -9.67 -26.88
N GLY A 335 7.50 -9.84 -27.79
CA GLY A 335 7.51 -9.28 -29.14
C GLY A 335 6.26 -9.68 -29.92
N GLY A 336 5.45 -8.69 -30.33
CA GLY A 336 4.19 -8.89 -31.04
C GLY A 336 2.92 -8.78 -30.18
N ALA A 337 3.04 -8.67 -28.85
CA ALA A 337 1.89 -8.37 -27.98
C ALA A 337 1.51 -6.88 -28.15
N GLY A 338 0.28 -6.59 -28.58
CA GLY A 338 -0.23 -5.22 -28.54
C GLY A 338 -0.30 -4.70 -27.11
N GLU A 339 -0.30 -3.37 -26.94
CA GLU A 339 -0.33 -2.66 -25.63
C GLU A 339 -1.31 -3.27 -24.64
N ARG A 340 -2.54 -3.50 -25.03
CA ARG A 340 -3.59 -4.10 -24.18
C ARG A 340 -3.22 -5.50 -23.68
N SER A 341 -2.65 -6.32 -24.56
CA SER A 341 -2.21 -7.68 -24.20
C SER A 341 -1.04 -7.63 -23.23
N PHE A 342 -0.09 -6.73 -23.46
CA PHE A 342 1.04 -6.52 -22.58
C PHE A 342 0.59 -6.10 -21.17
N LEU A 343 -0.28 -5.09 -21.04
CA LEU A 343 -0.82 -4.65 -19.75
C LEU A 343 -1.59 -5.76 -19.03
N THR A 344 -2.32 -6.59 -19.78
CA THR A 344 -3.02 -7.75 -19.23
C THR A 344 -2.04 -8.81 -18.69
N ILE A 345 -0.98 -9.10 -19.44
CA ILE A 345 0.09 -10.02 -19.00
C ILE A 345 0.76 -9.48 -17.73
N VAL A 346 1.09 -8.20 -17.69
CA VAL A 346 1.71 -7.55 -16.52
C VAL A 346 0.80 -7.62 -15.29
N TYR A 347 -0.51 -7.46 -15.48
CA TYR A 347 -1.49 -7.62 -14.39
C TYR A 347 -1.46 -9.03 -13.80
N PHE A 348 -1.59 -10.08 -14.63
CA PHE A 348 -1.54 -11.47 -14.16
C PHE A 348 -0.17 -11.86 -13.61
N PHE A 349 0.89 -11.33 -14.19
CA PHE A 349 2.24 -11.47 -13.64
C PHE A 349 2.32 -10.89 -12.22
N GLY A 350 1.72 -9.73 -11.97
CA GLY A 350 1.61 -9.15 -10.62
C GLY A 350 0.91 -10.10 -9.64
N ILE A 351 -0.17 -10.76 -10.04
CA ILE A 351 -0.86 -11.76 -9.21
C ILE A 351 0.10 -12.91 -8.85
N ILE A 352 0.79 -13.47 -9.85
CA ILE A 352 1.72 -14.60 -9.63
C ILE A 352 2.86 -14.17 -8.70
N VAL A 353 3.41 -12.98 -8.92
CA VAL A 353 4.51 -12.45 -8.11
C VAL A 353 4.08 -12.24 -6.66
N ASN A 354 2.84 -11.80 -6.41
CA ASN A 354 2.34 -11.59 -5.04
C ASN A 354 2.30 -12.90 -4.22
N PHE A 355 2.09 -14.06 -4.85
CA PHE A 355 2.18 -15.36 -4.15
C PHE A 355 3.60 -15.75 -3.77
N LEU A 356 4.61 -15.19 -4.44
CA LEU A 356 6.02 -15.53 -4.27
C LEU A 356 6.79 -14.53 -3.41
N LEU A 357 6.44 -13.24 -3.54
CA LEU A 357 7.15 -12.12 -2.93
C LEU A 357 6.15 -11.20 -2.22
N THR A 358 6.59 -10.55 -1.16
CA THR A 358 5.81 -9.44 -0.58
C THR A 358 5.70 -8.29 -1.59
N PRO A 359 4.62 -7.49 -1.58
CA PRO A 359 4.46 -6.37 -2.51
C PRO A 359 5.65 -5.39 -2.48
N LEU A 360 6.24 -5.15 -1.31
CA LEU A 360 7.41 -4.27 -1.18
C LEU A 360 8.65 -4.84 -1.85
N ALA A 361 8.92 -6.14 -1.68
CA ALA A 361 10.02 -6.83 -2.36
C ALA A 361 9.79 -6.88 -3.88
N ALA A 362 8.56 -7.19 -4.30
CA ALA A 362 8.17 -7.22 -5.71
C ALA A 362 8.36 -5.86 -6.39
N MET A 363 7.90 -4.76 -5.77
CA MET A 363 8.03 -3.44 -6.38
C MET A 363 9.49 -3.01 -6.52
N SER A 364 10.35 -3.28 -5.53
CA SER A 364 11.76 -2.89 -5.60
C SER A 364 12.55 -3.66 -6.66
N ALA A 365 12.22 -4.95 -6.85
CA ALA A 365 12.91 -5.80 -7.81
C ALA A 365 12.38 -5.65 -9.25
N ILE A 366 11.08 -5.44 -9.40
CA ILE A 366 10.39 -5.63 -10.69
C ILE A 366 9.96 -4.30 -11.33
N CYS A 367 9.62 -3.25 -10.54
CA CYS A 367 9.14 -2.00 -11.12
C CYS A 367 10.15 -1.31 -12.04
N PRO A 368 11.46 -1.19 -11.71
CA PRO A 368 12.43 -0.60 -12.64
C PRO A 368 12.52 -1.37 -13.96
N LEU A 369 12.46 -2.70 -13.87
CA LEU A 369 12.48 -3.59 -15.03
C LEU A 369 11.24 -3.39 -15.91
N LEU A 370 10.04 -3.40 -15.32
CA LEU A 370 8.80 -3.18 -16.06
C LEU A 370 8.74 -1.80 -16.69
N ALA A 371 9.26 -0.78 -16.03
CA ALA A 371 9.37 0.57 -16.59
C ALA A 371 10.27 0.59 -17.84
N GLN A 372 11.41 -0.12 -17.81
CA GLN A 372 12.31 -0.23 -18.96
C GLN A 372 11.65 -0.99 -20.11
N ILE A 373 11.08 -2.17 -19.86
CA ILE A 373 10.37 -2.95 -20.88
C ILE A 373 9.25 -2.13 -21.51
N SER A 374 8.54 -1.35 -20.70
CA SER A 374 7.46 -0.49 -21.16
C SER A 374 7.95 0.57 -22.16
N LEU A 375 9.08 1.22 -21.84
CA LEU A 375 9.71 2.19 -22.74
C LEU A 375 10.15 1.55 -24.06
N ASP A 376 10.75 0.36 -24.01
CA ASP A 376 11.25 -0.36 -25.17
C ASP A 376 10.10 -0.85 -26.10
N LEU A 377 8.93 -1.14 -25.51
CA LEU A 377 7.71 -1.50 -26.26
C LEU A 377 6.87 -0.28 -26.69
N GLY A 378 7.25 0.94 -26.31
CA GLY A 378 6.49 2.17 -26.61
C GLY A 378 5.18 2.27 -25.83
N VAL A 379 5.03 1.55 -24.72
CA VAL A 379 3.86 1.63 -23.81
C VAL A 379 4.14 2.63 -22.71
N PRO A 380 3.16 3.47 -22.28
CA PRO A 380 3.39 4.39 -21.16
C PRO A 380 3.79 3.66 -19.88
N PRO A 381 4.96 3.96 -19.28
CA PRO A 381 5.43 3.24 -18.08
C PRO A 381 4.47 3.30 -16.89
N MET A 382 3.75 4.43 -16.74
CA MET A 382 2.80 4.60 -15.65
C MET A 382 1.63 3.60 -15.73
N MET A 383 1.10 3.32 -16.93
CA MET A 383 0.07 2.28 -17.12
C MET A 383 0.58 0.89 -16.73
N THR A 384 1.82 0.59 -17.14
CA THR A 384 2.45 -0.70 -16.84
C THR A 384 2.62 -0.89 -15.34
N ILE A 385 3.16 0.10 -14.65
CA ILE A 385 3.33 0.08 -13.20
C ILE A 385 1.98 -0.01 -12.49
N PHE A 386 0.96 0.70 -13.01
CA PHE A 386 -0.39 0.64 -12.45
C PHE A 386 -1.02 -0.74 -12.63
N SER A 387 -0.88 -1.34 -13.80
CA SER A 387 -1.37 -2.69 -14.07
C SER A 387 -0.70 -3.72 -13.15
N PHE A 388 0.61 -3.61 -12.95
CA PHE A 388 1.36 -4.45 -12.02
C PHE A 388 0.90 -4.25 -10.57
N TYR A 389 0.73 -2.99 -10.13
CA TYR A 389 0.21 -2.66 -8.80
C TYR A 389 -1.14 -3.30 -8.54
N MET A 390 -2.07 -3.19 -9.49
CA MET A 390 -3.40 -3.81 -9.37
C MET A 390 -3.33 -5.34 -9.34
N GLY A 391 -2.35 -5.95 -10.01
CA GLY A 391 -2.07 -7.38 -9.92
C GLY A 391 -1.54 -7.78 -8.54
N LEU A 392 -0.57 -7.04 -8.00
CA LEU A 392 -0.01 -7.26 -6.67
C LEU A 392 -1.04 -7.08 -5.54
N ASP A 393 -2.10 -6.30 -5.76
CA ASP A 393 -3.19 -6.14 -4.78
C ASP A 393 -4.15 -7.35 -4.73
N GLN A 394 -3.96 -8.36 -5.57
CA GLN A 394 -4.76 -9.57 -5.56
C GLN A 394 -4.11 -10.64 -4.71
N LEU A 395 -4.87 -11.17 -3.73
CA LEU A 395 -4.39 -12.15 -2.77
C LEU A 395 -5.47 -13.20 -2.46
N LEU A 396 -5.05 -14.34 -1.95
CA LEU A 396 -5.93 -15.40 -1.44
C LEU A 396 -5.66 -15.69 0.04
N LEU A 397 -4.43 -15.49 0.50
CA LEU A 397 -4.00 -15.83 1.85
C LEU A 397 -3.61 -14.56 2.63
N PRO A 398 -3.90 -14.49 3.93
CA PRO A 398 -3.76 -13.25 4.69
C PRO A 398 -2.31 -12.76 4.84
N TYR A 399 -1.32 -13.64 4.74
CA TYR A 399 0.10 -13.29 4.90
C TYR A 399 0.71 -12.59 3.68
N GLU A 400 0.05 -12.63 2.51
CA GLU A 400 0.58 -12.07 1.27
C GLU A 400 0.70 -10.53 1.33
N ILE A 401 -0.21 -9.87 2.04
CA ILE A 401 -0.17 -8.41 2.23
C ILE A 401 -0.35 -8.06 3.72
N GLY A 402 0.60 -7.33 4.30
CA GLY A 402 0.62 -7.03 5.74
C GLY A 402 -0.64 -6.33 6.26
N THR A 403 -1.28 -5.48 5.48
CA THR A 403 -2.54 -4.84 5.89
C THR A 403 -3.69 -5.83 6.02
N TYR A 404 -3.81 -6.80 5.14
CA TYR A 404 -4.80 -7.87 5.27
C TYR A 404 -4.50 -8.79 6.45
N LEU A 405 -3.21 -9.06 6.69
CA LEU A 405 -2.77 -9.81 7.87
C LEU A 405 -3.19 -9.11 9.16
N ILE A 406 -3.09 -7.78 9.25
CA ILE A 406 -3.54 -7.01 10.42
C ILE A 406 -5.04 -7.24 10.68
N PHE A 407 -5.90 -7.11 9.66
CA PHE A 407 -7.34 -7.37 9.84
C PHE A 407 -7.64 -8.82 10.22
N PHE A 408 -6.88 -9.77 9.66
CA PHE A 408 -7.06 -11.20 9.93
C PHE A 408 -6.55 -11.59 11.33
N ALA A 409 -5.46 -10.99 11.81
CA ALA A 409 -4.81 -11.32 13.08
C ALA A 409 -5.67 -11.08 14.32
N PHE A 410 -6.74 -10.27 14.23
CA PHE A 410 -7.71 -10.14 15.31
C PHE A 410 -8.57 -11.40 15.55
N GLY A 411 -8.46 -12.43 14.68
CA GLY A 411 -9.12 -13.72 14.86
C GLY A 411 -10.63 -13.71 14.65
N LEU A 412 -11.20 -12.63 14.12
CA LEU A 412 -12.64 -12.47 13.91
C LEU A 412 -13.11 -12.96 12.53
N THR A 413 -12.18 -13.28 11.64
CA THR A 413 -12.46 -13.80 10.29
C THR A 413 -11.89 -15.21 10.16
N CYS A 414 -12.69 -16.21 9.80
CA CYS A 414 -12.16 -17.54 9.52
C CYS A 414 -11.47 -17.58 8.15
N LEU A 415 -10.43 -18.42 8.02
CA LEU A 415 -9.64 -18.52 6.78
C LEU A 415 -10.50 -18.88 5.55
N LYS A 416 -11.51 -19.73 5.71
CA LYS A 416 -12.41 -20.13 4.62
C LYS A 416 -13.19 -18.93 4.05
N ASP A 417 -13.74 -18.07 4.91
CA ASP A 417 -14.48 -16.90 4.49
C ASP A 417 -13.53 -15.82 3.93
N PHE A 418 -12.33 -15.69 4.50
CA PHE A 418 -11.28 -14.83 3.98
C PHE A 418 -10.92 -15.19 2.53
N VAL A 419 -10.52 -16.45 2.28
CA VAL A 419 -10.15 -16.95 0.95
C VAL A 419 -11.31 -16.80 -0.04
N ARG A 420 -12.55 -17.10 0.39
CA ARG A 420 -13.73 -16.93 -0.45
C ARG A 420 -13.97 -15.49 -0.88
N LEU A 421 -13.87 -14.54 0.05
CA LEU A 421 -14.08 -13.11 -0.24
C LEU A 421 -12.94 -12.52 -1.07
N CYS A 422 -11.69 -12.90 -0.77
CA CYS A 422 -10.53 -12.50 -1.57
C CYS A 422 -10.57 -13.09 -2.98
N GLY A 423 -11.00 -14.35 -3.15
CA GLY A 423 -11.20 -14.96 -4.46
C GLY A 423 -12.28 -14.25 -5.28
N ILE A 424 -13.41 -13.86 -4.67
CA ILE A 424 -14.43 -13.05 -5.34
C ILE A 424 -13.87 -11.68 -5.74
N LYS A 425 -13.13 -11.00 -4.84
CA LYS A 425 -12.45 -9.73 -5.14
C LYS A 425 -11.50 -9.90 -6.32
N MET A 426 -10.65 -10.94 -6.32
CA MET A 426 -9.69 -11.21 -7.38
C MET A 426 -10.36 -11.36 -8.75
N VAL A 427 -11.40 -12.18 -8.85
CA VAL A 427 -12.14 -12.38 -10.10
C VAL A 427 -12.80 -11.07 -10.54
N LEU A 428 -13.49 -10.38 -9.63
CA LEU A 428 -14.14 -9.11 -9.92
C LEU A 428 -13.14 -8.05 -10.41
N THR A 429 -12.02 -7.90 -9.70
CA THR A 429 -10.99 -6.92 -10.06
C THR A 429 -10.30 -7.28 -11.37
N SER A 430 -10.03 -8.57 -11.63
CA SER A 430 -9.44 -9.03 -12.89
C SER A 430 -10.33 -8.68 -14.09
N LEU A 431 -11.64 -8.98 -13.98
CA LEU A 431 -12.59 -8.61 -15.02
C LEU A 431 -12.68 -7.09 -15.18
N TRP A 432 -12.68 -6.35 -14.07
CA TRP A 432 -12.75 -4.89 -14.07
C TRP A 432 -11.52 -4.24 -14.72
N VAL A 433 -10.32 -4.73 -14.40
CA VAL A 433 -9.07 -4.23 -15.01
C VAL A 433 -9.07 -4.45 -16.52
N MET A 434 -9.41 -5.66 -16.98
CA MET A 434 -9.39 -6.00 -18.41
C MET A 434 -10.49 -5.28 -19.20
N LEU A 435 -11.70 -5.16 -18.65
CA LEU A 435 -12.86 -4.67 -19.39
C LEU A 435 -13.12 -3.17 -19.22
N ALA A 436 -12.69 -2.59 -18.11
CA ALA A 436 -12.97 -1.19 -17.79
C ALA A 436 -11.70 -0.35 -17.62
N ALA A 437 -10.74 -0.80 -16.79
CA ALA A 437 -9.61 0.05 -16.41
C ALA A 437 -8.60 0.23 -17.56
N ILE A 438 -8.14 -0.83 -18.21
CA ILE A 438 -7.20 -0.73 -19.33
C ILE A 438 -7.79 0.10 -20.50
N PRO A 439 -9.03 -0.13 -20.94
CA PRO A 439 -9.65 0.74 -21.96
C PRO A 439 -9.81 2.19 -21.51
N TRP A 440 -10.12 2.42 -20.24
CA TRP A 440 -10.24 3.77 -19.66
C TRP A 440 -8.90 4.50 -19.66
N TRP A 441 -7.84 3.87 -19.16
CA TRP A 441 -6.50 4.46 -19.13
C TRP A 441 -6.03 4.85 -20.53
N HIS A 442 -6.29 4.01 -21.53
CA HIS A 442 -5.99 4.32 -22.93
C HIS A 442 -6.80 5.54 -23.43
N ALA A 443 -8.08 5.66 -23.03
CA ALA A 443 -8.93 6.77 -23.45
C ALA A 443 -8.58 8.11 -22.81
N VAL A 444 -8.06 8.11 -21.55
CA VAL A 444 -7.70 9.35 -20.85
C VAL A 444 -6.26 9.79 -21.08
N GLY A 445 -5.46 9.01 -21.82
CA GLY A 445 -4.07 9.33 -22.14
C GLY A 445 -3.20 9.30 -20.89
N PHE A 446 -2.96 8.11 -20.38
CA PHE A 446 -2.12 7.90 -19.17
C PHE A 446 -0.69 8.32 -19.43
#